data_5437c315f19f05e82f1aefe4edcaa981
#
_entry.id   5437c315f19f05e82f1aefe4edcaa981
#
_cell.length_a   1.000
_cell.length_b   1.000
_cell.length_c   1.000
_cell.angle_alpha   90.00
_cell.angle_beta   90.00
_cell.angle_gamma   90.00
#
_symmetry.space_group_name_H-M   'P 1'
#
loop_
_entity.id
_entity.type
_entity.pdbx_description
1 polymer ?
#
loop_
_entity_poly.entity_id
_entity_poly.type
_entity_poly.pdbx_seq_one_letter_code
_entity_poly.pdbx_strand_id
1 'polypeptide(L)'
;MDDERTRRSERQVEEAPGTGSSGLRYRYLVRISETDVGQRVVVRWRRPVIAGPDEVADVLGILESADGEAFGVQDRHGNLIVIPRERAMAARVVPHRA
;
A
#
# COMPACT_ATOMS: atom_id res chain seq x y z
N MET A 1 2.40 -18.65 11.27
CA MET A 1 3.09 -18.86 11.19
C MET A 1 3.47 -19.34 11.42
N ASP A 2 2.92 -18.34 11.29
CA ASP A 2 3.34 -18.47 11.40
C ASP A 2 3.44 -18.74 11.62
N ASP A 3 2.99 -18.36 11.41
CA ASP A 3 3.32 -18.55 11.50
C ASP A 3 3.34 -18.82 11.64
N GLU A 4 3.06 -18.16 11.31
CA GLU A 4 3.35 -18.35 11.22
C GLU A 4 3.33 -18.57 11.20
N ARG A 5 2.95 -18.46 11.33
CA ARG A 5 3.15 -18.62 11.18
C ARG A 5 2.99 -18.82 11.05
N THR A 6 2.55 -18.87 11.32
CA THR A 6 2.93 -19.09 11.01
C THR A 6 2.87 -19.32 10.96
N ARG A 7 2.39 -19.07 10.82
CA ARG A 7 2.83 -19.28 10.54
C ARG A 7 2.75 -19.30 10.14
N ARG A 8 2.22 -19.20 10.12
CA ARG A 8 2.66 -19.32 9.65
C ARG A 8 2.45 -19.28 9.20
N SER A 9 1.75 -19.09 9.01
CA SER A 9 2.17 -19.05 8.43
C SER A 9 2.01 -19.23 8.18
N GLU A 10 1.86 -19.17 8.11
CA GLU A 10 2.33 -19.27 7.57
C GLU A 10 2.43 -19.40 7.08
N ARG A 11 1.64 -19.43 6.91
CA ARG A 11 2.29 -19.52 6.44
C ARG A 11 2.19 -19.57 5.82
N GLN A 12 1.97 -19.49 5.50
CA GLN A 12 2.42 -19.47 4.81
C GLN A 12 2.28 -19.55 4.10
N VAL A 13 2.07 -19.67 3.80
CA VAL A 13 2.43 -19.56 3.05
C VAL A 13 2.37 -20.01 2.44
N GLU A 14 2.25 -19.96 2.00
CA GLU A 14 2.66 -20.07 1.44
C GLU A 14 2.89 -20.14 0.83
N GLU A 15 2.89 -20.33 0.43
CA GLU A 15 3.50 -20.11 -0.01
C GLU A 15 3.63 -20.21 -0.77
N ALA A 16 3.42 -20.16 -1.09
CA ALA A 16 3.73 -19.99 -1.69
C ALA A 16 4.49 -20.15 -2.20
N PRO A 17 4.70 -20.21 -2.64
CA PRO A 17 5.82 -20.22 -2.92
C PRO A 17 6.58 -19.62 -2.27
N GLY A 18 6.94 -19.76 -1.83
CA GLY A 18 7.47 -19.15 -1.27
C GLY A 18 7.89 -18.28 -1.00
N THR A 19 8.04 -18.54 -0.84
CA THR A 19 8.29 -17.74 -0.56
C THR A 19 8.65 -16.63 -0.58
N GLY A 20 9.22 -16.36 -0.05
CA GLY A 20 9.67 -15.07 0.02
C GLY A 20 9.04 -14.14 -0.91
N SER A 21 7.99 -14.23 -1.10
CA SER A 21 7.33 -13.46 -2.08
C SER A 21 6.33 -12.51 -1.45
N SER A 22 6.64 -12.04 -0.25
CA SER A 22 5.74 -11.07 0.36
C SER A 22 5.64 -9.80 -0.48
N GLY A 23 6.71 -9.37 -1.15
CA GLY A 23 6.64 -8.23 -2.06
C GLY A 23 5.71 -8.47 -3.23
N LEU A 24 5.75 -9.66 -3.79
CA LEU A 24 4.89 -10.03 -4.89
C LEU A 24 3.43 -10.07 -4.43
N ARG A 25 3.20 -10.56 -3.24
CA ARG A 25 1.89 -10.61 -2.64
C ARG A 25 1.26 -9.23 -2.51
N TYR A 26 2.01 -8.28 -1.99
CA TYR A 26 1.51 -6.91 -1.86
C TYR A 26 1.25 -6.29 -3.21
N ARG A 27 2.00 -6.67 -4.23
CA ARG A 27 1.81 -6.13 -5.55
C ARG A 27 0.40 -6.36 -6.07
N TYR A 28 -0.20 -7.50 -5.72
CA TYR A 28 -1.57 -7.78 -6.12
C TYR A 28 -2.60 -7.01 -5.32
N LEU A 29 -2.20 -6.46 -4.18
CA LEU A 29 -3.11 -5.68 -3.35
C LEU A 29 -3.06 -4.19 -3.69
N VAL A 30 -2.07 -3.76 -4.46
CA VAL A 30 -1.99 -2.38 -4.90
C VAL A 30 -2.70 -2.30 -6.24
N ARG A 31 -3.94 -1.80 -6.19
CA ARG A 31 -4.84 -1.82 -7.34
C ARG A 31 -5.14 -0.43 -7.89
N ILE A 32 -4.16 0.44 -7.85
CA ILE A 32 -4.28 1.76 -8.45
C ILE A 32 -3.12 1.97 -9.41
N SER A 33 -3.34 2.80 -10.40
CA SER A 33 -2.35 3.10 -11.41
C SER A 33 -2.55 4.53 -11.90
N GLU A 34 -1.76 4.93 -12.87
CA GLU A 34 -1.86 6.28 -13.41
C GLU A 34 -3.24 6.56 -14.02
N THR A 35 -3.96 5.53 -14.44
CA THR A 35 -5.31 5.72 -14.99
C THR A 35 -6.30 6.14 -13.92
N ASP A 36 -5.93 6.01 -12.65
CA ASP A 36 -6.80 6.37 -11.54
C ASP A 36 -6.52 7.78 -11.00
N VAL A 37 -5.63 8.53 -11.63
CA VAL A 37 -5.36 9.90 -11.23
C VAL A 37 -6.65 10.71 -11.29
N GLY A 38 -6.91 11.46 -10.21
CA GLY A 38 -8.16 12.19 -10.07
C GLY A 38 -9.22 11.45 -9.27
N GLN A 39 -9.01 10.17 -9.03
CA GLN A 39 -9.96 9.37 -8.26
C GLN A 39 -9.62 9.40 -6.78
N ARG A 40 -10.63 9.16 -5.96
CA ARG A 40 -10.44 9.03 -4.53
C ARG A 40 -9.90 7.64 -4.24
N VAL A 41 -8.79 7.58 -3.50
CA VAL A 41 -8.11 6.31 -3.23
C VAL A 41 -7.80 6.19 -1.75
N VAL A 42 -7.59 4.97 -1.29
CA VAL A 42 -7.01 4.71 0.01
C VAL A 42 -5.75 3.88 -0.21
N VAL A 43 -4.66 4.26 0.45
CA VAL A 43 -3.38 3.57 0.34
C VAL A 43 -2.90 3.22 1.74
N ARG A 44 -2.62 1.94 1.95
CA ARG A 44 -1.99 1.46 3.17
C ARG A 44 -0.51 1.27 2.88
N TRP A 45 0.34 1.83 3.71
CA TRP A 45 1.77 1.79 3.45
C TRP A 45 2.58 1.76 4.74
N ARG A 46 3.84 1.40 4.60
CA ARG A 46 4.78 1.43 5.70
C ARG A 46 5.45 2.78 5.72
N ARG A 47 5.03 3.60 6.65
CA ARG A 47 5.50 4.97 6.77
C ARG A 47 6.72 4.99 7.66
N PRO A 48 7.83 5.61 7.20
CA PRO A 48 9.02 5.72 8.05
C PRO A 48 8.76 6.66 9.21
N VAL A 49 9.38 6.34 10.34
CA VAL A 49 9.28 7.13 11.56
C VAL A 49 10.70 7.51 11.94
N ILE A 50 10.89 8.75 12.41
CA ILE A 50 12.22 9.28 12.67
C ILE A 50 13.01 8.42 13.64
N ALA A 51 12.40 7.99 14.72
CA ALA A 51 13.10 7.23 15.75
C ALA A 51 12.30 5.99 16.10
N GLY A 52 12.41 4.98 15.28
CA GLY A 52 11.72 3.74 15.54
C GLY A 52 11.41 2.98 14.28
N PRO A 53 10.74 1.84 14.43
CA PRO A 53 10.37 1.03 13.26
C PRO A 53 9.28 1.74 12.46
N ASP A 54 9.18 1.39 11.19
CA ASP A 54 8.13 1.89 10.33
C ASP A 54 6.77 1.56 10.93
N GLU A 55 5.80 2.41 10.69
CA GLU A 55 4.45 2.11 11.13
C GLU A 55 3.52 2.00 9.93
N VAL A 56 2.48 1.20 10.07
CA VAL A 56 1.47 1.05 9.04
C VAL A 56 0.50 2.22 9.14
N ALA A 57 0.26 2.89 8.03
CA ALA A 57 -0.61 4.05 7.99
C ALA A 57 -1.51 3.96 6.77
N ASP A 58 -2.70 4.53 6.88
CA ASP A 58 -3.63 4.63 5.76
C ASP A 58 -3.75 6.09 5.35
N VAL A 59 -3.71 6.33 4.04
CA VAL A 59 -3.90 7.66 3.48
C VAL A 59 -5.13 7.60 2.59
N LEU A 60 -6.08 8.49 2.85
CA LEU A 60 -7.29 8.61 2.04
C LEU A 60 -7.28 9.98 1.39
N GLY A 61 -7.43 10.01 0.09
CA GLY A 61 -7.44 11.29 -0.62
C GLY A 61 -7.55 11.09 -2.12
N ILE A 62 -7.22 12.14 -2.85
CA ILE A 62 -7.27 12.12 -4.31
C ILE A 62 -5.90 11.76 -4.85
N LEU A 63 -5.86 10.81 -5.75
CA LEU A 63 -4.61 10.41 -6.38
C LEU A 63 -4.20 11.50 -7.36
N GLU A 64 -3.07 12.15 -7.07
CA GLU A 64 -2.58 13.23 -7.90
C GLU A 64 -1.58 12.75 -8.93
N SER A 65 -0.84 11.70 -8.58
CA SER A 65 0.16 11.14 -9.50
C SER A 65 0.41 9.67 -9.16
N ALA A 66 0.82 8.93 -10.17
CA ALA A 66 1.19 7.53 -10.00
C ALA A 66 2.17 7.19 -11.10
N ASP A 67 3.36 6.76 -10.72
CA ASP A 67 4.37 6.34 -11.69
C ASP A 67 5.06 5.10 -11.16
N GLY A 68 6.16 4.70 -11.77
CA GLY A 68 6.88 3.51 -11.35
C GLY A 68 7.57 3.64 -10.00
N GLU A 69 7.69 4.85 -9.48
CA GLU A 69 8.45 5.14 -8.27
C GLU A 69 7.55 5.40 -7.08
N ALA A 70 6.45 6.11 -7.27
CA ALA A 70 5.67 6.59 -6.13
C ALA A 70 4.25 6.95 -6.53
N PHE A 71 3.41 7.05 -5.51
CA PHE A 71 2.07 7.61 -5.62
C PHE A 71 2.03 8.94 -4.88
N GLY A 72 1.36 9.92 -5.45
CA GLY A 72 1.09 11.19 -4.78
C GLY A 72 -0.39 11.25 -4.46
N VAL A 73 -0.72 11.39 -3.19
CA VAL A 73 -2.12 11.45 -2.74
C VAL A 73 -2.33 12.74 -1.97
N GLN A 74 -3.30 13.52 -2.38
CA GLN A 74 -3.63 14.76 -1.67
C GLN A 74 -4.75 14.46 -0.68
N ASP A 75 -4.47 14.68 0.60
CA ASP A 75 -5.45 14.40 1.63
C ASP A 75 -6.47 15.54 1.73
N ARG A 76 -7.44 15.39 2.64
CA ARG A 76 -8.51 16.37 2.76
C ARG A 76 -8.03 17.72 3.30
N HIS A 77 -6.84 17.77 3.84
CA HIS A 77 -6.26 19.02 4.35
C HIS A 77 -5.40 19.71 3.30
N GLY A 78 -5.31 19.15 2.10
CA GLY A 78 -4.52 19.73 1.02
C GLY A 78 -3.07 19.32 1.05
N ASN A 79 -2.68 18.40 1.93
CA ASN A 79 -1.30 17.95 2.00
C ASN A 79 -1.05 16.86 0.97
N LEU A 80 0.04 16.99 0.24
CA LEU A 80 0.43 15.94 -0.71
C LEU A 80 1.32 14.95 0.01
N ILE A 81 0.87 13.70 0.04
CA ILE A 81 1.60 12.61 0.66
C ILE A 81 2.23 11.80 -0.46
N VAL A 82 3.54 11.72 -0.48
CA VAL A 82 4.26 10.94 -1.49
C VAL A 82 4.62 9.58 -0.91
N ILE A 83 4.11 8.53 -1.53
CA ILE A 83 4.24 7.17 -1.02
C ILE A 83 5.10 6.38 -2.00
N PRO A 84 6.33 6.01 -1.62
CA PRO A 84 7.15 5.15 -2.49
C PRO A 84 6.42 3.84 -2.76
N ARG A 85 6.42 3.40 -4.01
CA ARG A 85 5.74 2.16 -4.38
C ARG A 85 6.20 0.98 -3.56
N GLU A 86 7.49 0.93 -3.26
CA GLU A 86 8.05 -0.19 -2.51
C GLU A 86 7.49 -0.27 -1.09
N ARG A 87 6.93 0.81 -0.59
CA ARG A 87 6.36 0.86 0.75
C ARG A 87 4.85 0.68 0.76
N ALA A 88 4.22 0.72 -0.40
CA ALA A 88 2.77 0.54 -0.48
C ALA A 88 2.42 -0.93 -0.25
N MET A 89 1.50 -1.18 0.65
CA MET A 89 1.06 -2.53 1.00
C MET A 89 -0.23 -2.90 0.30
N ALA A 90 -1.14 -1.93 0.18
CA ALA A 90 -2.43 -2.13 -0.48
C ALA A 90 -2.97 -0.78 -0.90
N ALA A 91 -3.73 -0.76 -1.99
CA ALA A 91 -4.31 0.49 -2.47
C ALA A 91 -5.49 0.16 -3.36
N ARG A 92 -6.53 1.00 -3.28
CA ARG A 92 -7.68 0.82 -4.14
C ARG A 92 -8.43 2.13 -4.31
N VAL A 93 -9.21 2.20 -5.36
CA VAL A 93 -10.13 3.31 -5.58
C VAL A 93 -11.30 3.15 -4.61
N VAL A 94 -11.67 4.26 -4.00
CA VAL A 94 -12.80 4.29 -3.08
C VAL A 94 -13.99 4.91 -3.83
N PRO A 95 -15.11 4.22 -3.91
CA PRO A 95 -16.26 4.77 -4.62
C PRO A 95 -16.67 6.11 -4.03
N HIS A 96 -16.99 7.04 -4.92
CA HIS A 96 -17.46 8.35 -4.50
C HIS A 96 -18.93 8.23 -4.12
N ARG A 97 -19.26 8.69 -2.96
CA ARG A 97 -20.67 8.68 -2.54
C ARG A 97 -21.35 9.92 -3.05
N ALA A 98 -22.42 9.70 -3.73
CA ALA A 98 -23.22 10.81 -4.22
C ALA A 98 -24.05 11.41 -3.11
#